data_37d1ed94c73f7927aeef74861f4909a7
#
_entry.id   37d1ed94c73f7927aeef74861f4909a7
#
_cell.length_a   1.000
_cell.length_b   1.000
_cell.length_c   1.000
_cell.angle_alpha   90.00
_cell.angle_beta   90.00
_cell.angle_gamma   90.00
#
_symmetry.space_group_name_H-M   'P 1'
#
loop_
_entity.id
_entity.type
_entity.pdbx_description
1 polymer ?
#
loop_
_entity_poly.entity_id
_entity_poly.type
_entity_poly.pdbx_seq_one_letter_code
_entity_poly.pdbx_strand_id
1 'polypeptide(L)'
;LRLDDSLEGLDELNDTLELSGAKLKSGHAELPLYRAPSLDWALSGQNGLRFNRDDAFRRISRSFHAVKDSEYTPPESLHNVLRKYQRDGYRWLRTLDGYGMGGILADDMGLGKTVQVLSYLLAMKESGQRLPSLIVCPASLVLNWQEECQKFTPQLSCVAVDGDATHRAELAKQWAEADLVVTSYDLMR
;
A
#
# COMPACT_ATOMS: atom_id res chain seq x y z
N LEU A 1 -22.02 -9.78 17.00
CA LEU A 1 -21.55 -11.12 17.35
C LEU A 1 -22.67 -11.82 18.13
N ARG A 2 -23.23 -12.90 17.63
CA ARG A 2 -24.03 -13.83 18.44
C ARG A 2 -23.13 -15.02 18.76
N LEU A 3 -22.84 -15.22 20.02
CA LEU A 3 -22.10 -16.34 20.54
C LEU A 3 -23.09 -17.49 20.76
N ASP A 4 -22.74 -18.65 20.26
CA ASP A 4 -23.37 -19.91 20.68
C ASP A 4 -22.69 -20.34 21.98
N ASP A 5 -23.40 -20.96 22.91
CA ASP A 5 -23.09 -21.14 24.35
C ASP A 5 -21.84 -22.01 24.69
N SER A 6 -20.82 -22.12 23.84
CA SER A 6 -19.60 -22.84 24.21
C SER A 6 -18.52 -21.89 24.74
N LEU A 7 -18.23 -21.98 26.03
CA LEU A 7 -17.21 -21.19 26.72
C LEU A 7 -15.78 -21.37 26.10
N GLU A 8 -15.47 -22.53 25.55
CA GLU A 8 -14.17 -22.82 24.90
C GLU A 8 -13.90 -21.94 23.68
N GLY A 9 -14.91 -21.58 22.89
CA GLY A 9 -14.74 -20.68 21.74
C GLY A 9 -14.52 -19.21 22.11
N LEU A 10 -14.81 -18.81 23.35
CA LEU A 10 -14.62 -17.43 23.81
C LEU A 10 -13.16 -17.13 24.14
N ASP A 11 -12.44 -18.07 24.71
CA ASP A 11 -11.03 -17.92 25.05
C ASP A 11 -10.20 -17.84 23.76
N GLU A 12 -10.44 -18.74 22.79
CA GLU A 12 -9.79 -18.68 21.49
C GLU A 12 -10.10 -17.38 20.71
N LEU A 13 -11.33 -16.86 20.82
CA LEU A 13 -11.70 -15.58 20.24
C LEU A 13 -10.95 -14.42 20.91
N ASN A 14 -10.86 -14.45 22.23
CA ASN A 14 -10.17 -13.41 22.98
C ASN A 14 -8.68 -13.38 22.63
N ASP A 15 -8.03 -14.55 22.58
CA ASP A 15 -6.64 -14.70 22.15
C ASP A 15 -6.44 -14.19 20.71
N THR A 16 -7.34 -14.54 19.81
CA THR A 16 -7.30 -14.05 18.40
C THR A 16 -7.44 -12.54 18.32
N LEU A 17 -8.33 -11.95 19.10
CA LEU A 17 -8.52 -10.50 19.17
C LEU A 17 -7.32 -9.81 19.81
N GLU A 18 -6.74 -10.36 20.87
CA GLU A 18 -5.52 -9.83 21.51
C GLU A 18 -4.32 -9.88 20.57
N LEU A 19 -4.10 -10.98 19.85
CA LEU A 19 -3.08 -11.10 18.81
C LEU A 19 -3.31 -10.09 17.68
N SER A 20 -4.56 -9.77 17.37
CA SER A 20 -4.91 -8.71 16.43
C SER A 20 -4.76 -7.30 17.02
N GLY A 21 -4.42 -7.17 18.32
CA GLY A 21 -4.28 -5.90 19.04
C GLY A 21 -5.61 -5.24 19.40
N ALA A 22 -6.71 -5.98 19.33
CA ALA A 22 -8.02 -5.56 19.79
C ALA A 22 -8.15 -5.81 21.29
N LYS A 23 -8.70 -4.84 22.00
CA LYS A 23 -9.15 -5.04 23.40
C LYS A 23 -10.66 -4.95 23.40
N LEU A 24 -11.31 -6.04 23.79
CA LEU A 24 -12.75 -6.05 24.04
C LEU A 24 -13.08 -5.14 25.22
N LYS A 25 -13.87 -4.10 24.97
CA LYS A 25 -14.48 -3.27 26.01
C LYS A 25 -15.99 -3.40 25.90
N SER A 26 -16.61 -3.92 26.95
CA SER A 26 -18.09 -4.08 27.00
C SER A 26 -18.68 -4.81 25.78
N GLY A 27 -18.00 -5.86 25.29
CA GLY A 27 -18.46 -6.65 24.15
C GLY A 27 -18.21 -6.03 22.76
N HIS A 28 -17.50 -4.92 22.68
CA HIS A 28 -17.13 -4.27 21.44
C HIS A 28 -15.62 -4.09 21.32
N ALA A 29 -15.08 -4.28 20.13
CA ALA A 29 -13.70 -3.95 19.80
C ALA A 29 -13.67 -3.16 18.51
N GLU A 30 -12.95 -2.04 18.54
CA GLU A 30 -12.63 -1.25 17.33
C GLU A 30 -11.26 -1.67 16.83
N LEU A 31 -11.16 -1.96 15.55
CA LEU A 31 -9.94 -2.37 14.89
C LEU A 31 -9.64 -1.45 13.71
N PRO A 32 -8.37 -1.12 13.48
CA PRO A 32 -7.98 -0.47 12.25
C PRO A 32 -8.38 -1.30 11.04
N LEU A 33 -8.85 -0.64 9.99
CA LEU A 33 -9.38 -1.27 8.78
C LEU A 33 -8.39 -2.25 8.12
N TYR A 34 -7.09 -1.95 8.17
CA TYR A 34 -6.03 -2.80 7.60
C TYR A 34 -5.92 -4.19 8.26
N ARG A 35 -6.54 -4.39 9.44
CA ARG A 35 -6.56 -5.70 10.13
C ARG A 35 -7.73 -6.58 9.71
N ALA A 36 -8.68 -6.06 8.95
CA ALA A 36 -9.86 -6.82 8.52
C ALA A 36 -9.50 -8.14 7.79
N PRO A 37 -8.54 -8.18 6.83
CA PRO A 37 -8.20 -9.42 6.14
C PRO A 37 -7.58 -10.49 7.06
N SER A 38 -6.67 -10.09 7.96
CA SER A 38 -6.04 -11.02 8.91
C SER A 38 -7.02 -11.53 9.95
N LEU A 39 -7.93 -10.68 10.41
CA LEU A 39 -9.00 -11.07 11.31
C LEU A 39 -9.97 -12.03 10.63
N ASP A 40 -10.36 -11.77 9.38
CA ASP A 40 -11.25 -12.67 8.63
C ASP A 40 -10.63 -14.06 8.44
N TRP A 41 -9.35 -14.12 8.15
CA TRP A 41 -8.61 -15.38 8.06
C TRP A 41 -8.57 -16.13 9.40
N ALA A 42 -8.22 -15.45 10.49
CA ALA A 42 -8.15 -16.04 11.82
C ALA A 42 -9.50 -16.56 12.31
N LEU A 43 -10.58 -15.78 12.07
CA LEU A 43 -11.94 -16.17 12.43
C LEU A 43 -12.51 -17.30 11.55
N SER A 44 -12.03 -17.44 10.32
CA SER A 44 -12.50 -18.49 9.39
C SER A 44 -11.98 -19.88 9.76
N GLY A 45 -10.91 -19.98 10.54
CA GLY A 45 -10.34 -21.23 11.04
C GLY A 45 -11.00 -21.77 12.31
N GLN A 46 -11.87 -21.02 12.96
CA GLN A 46 -12.46 -21.41 14.24
C GLN A 46 -13.74 -22.22 14.05
N ASN A 47 -13.75 -23.43 14.59
CA ASN A 47 -14.91 -24.31 14.62
C ASN A 47 -15.86 -23.92 15.76
N GLY A 48 -17.14 -23.80 15.47
CA GLY A 48 -18.19 -23.59 16.48
C GLY A 48 -18.65 -22.13 16.65
N LEU A 49 -17.97 -21.13 16.09
CA LEU A 49 -18.39 -19.74 16.16
C LEU A 49 -18.97 -19.26 14.82
N ARG A 50 -20.13 -18.61 14.88
CA ARG A 50 -20.73 -17.96 13.70
C ARG A 50 -20.46 -16.46 13.76
N PHE A 51 -19.68 -15.96 12.83
CA PHE A 51 -19.38 -14.54 12.69
C PHE A 51 -20.30 -13.90 11.67
N ASN A 52 -21.04 -12.88 12.06
CA ASN A 52 -21.79 -12.07 11.13
C ASN A 52 -20.90 -10.90 10.67
N ARG A 53 -20.57 -10.90 9.39
CA ARG A 53 -19.75 -9.86 8.73
C ARG A 53 -20.68 -8.92 7.99
N ASP A 54 -20.52 -7.63 8.16
CA ASP A 54 -21.21 -6.65 7.34
C ASP A 54 -20.67 -6.60 5.90
N ASP A 55 -21.36 -5.89 5.03
CA ASP A 55 -20.99 -5.82 3.62
C ASP A 55 -19.69 -5.06 3.39
N ALA A 56 -19.35 -4.10 4.24
CA ALA A 56 -18.10 -3.36 4.17
C ALA A 56 -16.91 -4.28 4.49
N PHE A 57 -16.99 -5.03 5.58
CA PHE A 57 -15.97 -6.01 5.97
C PHE A 57 -15.79 -7.11 4.91
N ARG A 58 -16.89 -7.68 4.40
CA ARG A 58 -16.84 -8.70 3.35
C ARG A 58 -16.19 -8.17 2.08
N ARG A 59 -16.47 -6.93 1.69
CA ARG A 59 -15.90 -6.28 0.51
C ARG A 59 -14.40 -6.15 0.63
N ILE A 60 -13.92 -5.64 1.76
CA ILE A 60 -12.48 -5.48 2.04
C ILE A 60 -11.78 -6.84 2.03
N SER A 61 -12.27 -7.81 2.79
CA SER A 61 -11.66 -9.14 2.86
C SER A 61 -11.57 -9.79 1.47
N ARG A 62 -12.65 -9.76 0.68
CA ARG A 62 -12.68 -10.29 -0.69
C ARG A 62 -11.69 -9.58 -1.62
N SER A 63 -11.58 -8.26 -1.54
CA SER A 63 -10.69 -7.50 -2.42
C SER A 63 -9.22 -7.85 -2.20
N PHE A 64 -8.81 -8.14 -0.97
CA PHE A 64 -7.45 -8.60 -0.68
C PHE A 64 -7.17 -10.01 -1.22
N HIS A 65 -8.18 -10.89 -1.25
CA HIS A 65 -8.05 -12.23 -1.84
C HIS A 65 -8.14 -12.22 -3.37
N ALA A 66 -8.84 -11.26 -3.95
CA ALA A 66 -9.13 -11.16 -5.38
C ALA A 66 -8.33 -10.05 -6.10
N VAL A 67 -7.14 -9.68 -5.59
CA VAL A 67 -6.31 -8.62 -6.22
C VAL A 67 -6.03 -8.87 -7.70
N LYS A 68 -5.87 -10.12 -8.10
CA LYS A 68 -5.61 -10.50 -9.51
C LYS A 68 -6.80 -10.23 -10.42
N ASP A 69 -8.01 -10.23 -9.87
CA ASP A 69 -9.28 -10.00 -10.59
C ASP A 69 -9.75 -8.55 -10.46
N SER A 70 -8.90 -7.66 -9.88
CA SER A 70 -9.23 -6.25 -9.76
C SER A 70 -9.35 -5.58 -11.13
N GLU A 71 -10.27 -4.63 -11.24
CA GLU A 71 -10.50 -3.85 -12.47
C GLU A 71 -9.37 -2.84 -12.76
N TYR A 72 -8.38 -2.71 -11.86
CA TYR A 72 -7.27 -1.79 -12.04
C TYR A 72 -6.35 -2.24 -13.16
N THR A 73 -6.27 -1.42 -14.22
CA THR A 73 -5.35 -1.59 -15.33
C THR A 73 -4.18 -0.62 -15.19
N PRO A 74 -2.94 -1.05 -15.46
CA PRO A 74 -1.80 -0.14 -15.49
C PRO A 74 -1.97 0.92 -16.59
N PRO A 75 -1.29 2.08 -16.47
CA PRO A 75 -1.21 3.07 -17.53
C PRO A 75 -0.85 2.46 -18.88
N GLU A 76 -1.47 2.95 -19.94
CA GLU A 76 -1.30 2.39 -21.30
C GLU A 76 0.17 2.36 -21.73
N SER A 77 0.93 3.39 -21.41
CA SER A 77 2.38 3.50 -21.70
C SER A 77 3.21 2.37 -21.07
N LEU A 78 2.72 1.75 -20.00
CA LEU A 78 3.40 0.69 -19.26
C LEU A 78 2.82 -0.70 -19.50
N HIS A 79 1.75 -0.82 -20.29
CA HIS A 79 1.05 -2.09 -20.50
C HIS A 79 1.96 -3.19 -21.07
N ASN A 80 2.87 -2.84 -21.99
CA ASN A 80 3.85 -3.76 -22.60
C ASN A 80 5.20 -3.81 -21.85
N VAL A 81 5.40 -2.96 -20.86
CA VAL A 81 6.64 -2.89 -20.05
C VAL A 81 6.54 -3.81 -18.85
N LEU A 82 5.38 -3.82 -18.18
CA LEU A 82 5.19 -4.58 -16.96
C LEU A 82 5.01 -6.08 -17.23
N ARG A 83 5.78 -6.89 -16.53
CA ARG A 83 5.58 -8.35 -16.47
C ARG A 83 4.30 -8.68 -15.70
N LYS A 84 3.80 -9.91 -15.85
CA LYS A 84 2.55 -10.35 -15.20
C LYS A 84 2.55 -10.09 -13.69
N TYR A 85 3.58 -10.52 -12.97
CA TYR A 85 3.68 -10.33 -11.52
C TYR A 85 3.78 -8.85 -11.12
N GLN A 86 4.42 -7.99 -11.96
CA GLN A 86 4.48 -6.55 -11.71
C GLN A 86 3.11 -5.88 -11.90
N ARG A 87 2.30 -6.36 -12.83
CA ARG A 87 0.90 -5.94 -12.95
C ARG A 87 0.07 -6.36 -11.72
N ASP A 88 0.33 -7.55 -11.19
CA ASP A 88 -0.33 -8.01 -9.97
C ASP A 88 0.08 -7.14 -8.76
N GLY A 89 1.38 -6.77 -8.64
CA GLY A 89 1.86 -5.82 -7.64
C GLY A 89 1.27 -4.41 -7.78
N TYR A 90 1.15 -3.91 -9.02
CA TYR A 90 0.45 -2.65 -9.30
C TYR A 90 -1.02 -2.70 -8.83
N ARG A 91 -1.76 -3.77 -9.15
CA ARG A 91 -3.15 -3.95 -8.72
C ARG A 91 -3.27 -3.97 -7.20
N TRP A 92 -2.32 -4.63 -6.55
CA TRP A 92 -2.26 -4.69 -5.10
C TRP A 92 -2.05 -3.29 -4.48
N LEU A 93 -1.12 -2.48 -5.02
CA LEU A 93 -0.93 -1.09 -4.59
C LEU A 93 -2.20 -0.26 -4.76
N ARG A 94 -2.88 -0.38 -5.90
CA ARG A 94 -4.15 0.31 -6.17
C ARG A 94 -5.28 -0.12 -5.22
N THR A 95 -5.30 -1.40 -4.87
CA THR A 95 -6.28 -1.95 -3.92
C THR A 95 -6.04 -1.38 -2.52
N LEU A 96 -4.77 -1.32 -2.07
CA LEU A 96 -4.42 -0.71 -0.79
C LEU A 96 -4.85 0.77 -0.74
N ASP A 97 -4.51 1.52 -1.76
CA ASP A 97 -4.86 2.94 -1.88
C ASP A 97 -6.37 3.16 -1.84
N GLY A 98 -7.14 2.36 -2.56
CA GLY A 98 -8.61 2.42 -2.57
C GLY A 98 -9.24 2.22 -1.17
N TYR A 99 -8.51 1.62 -0.24
CA TYR A 99 -8.91 1.47 1.17
C TYR A 99 -8.18 2.43 2.12
N GLY A 100 -7.37 3.36 1.61
CA GLY A 100 -6.56 4.26 2.44
C GLY A 100 -5.51 3.52 3.28
N MET A 101 -5.01 2.40 2.77
CA MET A 101 -4.05 1.55 3.47
C MET A 101 -2.66 1.66 2.86
N GLY A 102 -1.64 1.55 3.71
CA GLY A 102 -0.28 1.30 3.29
C GLY A 102 0.04 -0.19 3.21
N GLY A 103 1.22 -0.55 2.68
CA GLY A 103 1.68 -1.92 2.61
C GLY A 103 3.18 -2.05 2.40
N ILE A 104 3.67 -3.30 2.37
CA ILE A 104 5.06 -3.64 2.13
C ILE A 104 5.13 -4.48 0.85
N LEU A 105 5.78 -3.94 -0.19
CA LEU A 105 6.08 -4.68 -1.42
C LEU A 105 7.38 -5.47 -1.22
N ALA A 106 7.24 -6.74 -0.84
CA ALA A 106 8.34 -7.60 -0.39
C ALA A 106 8.89 -8.54 -1.51
N ASP A 107 8.83 -8.10 -2.76
CA ASP A 107 9.45 -8.84 -3.88
C ASP A 107 10.96 -8.94 -3.69
N ASP A 108 11.60 -9.98 -4.26
CA ASP A 108 13.04 -10.13 -4.28
C ASP A 108 13.76 -8.96 -4.97
N MET A 109 15.06 -8.82 -4.72
CA MET A 109 15.88 -7.80 -5.38
C MET A 109 15.91 -8.03 -6.89
N GLY A 110 15.86 -6.93 -7.66
CA GLY A 110 15.90 -7.00 -9.13
C GLY A 110 14.56 -7.30 -9.81
N LEU A 111 13.49 -7.58 -9.08
CA LEU A 111 12.18 -7.83 -9.67
C LEU A 111 11.39 -6.57 -10.08
N GLY A 112 12.03 -5.39 -10.03
CA GLY A 112 11.43 -4.15 -10.52
C GLY A 112 10.35 -3.58 -9.60
N LYS A 113 10.61 -3.53 -8.28
CA LYS A 113 9.73 -2.83 -7.34
C LYS A 113 9.53 -1.37 -7.71
N THR A 114 10.60 -0.70 -8.15
CA THR A 114 10.55 0.71 -8.56
C THR A 114 9.55 0.95 -9.69
N VAL A 115 9.59 0.16 -10.76
CA VAL A 115 8.66 0.32 -11.88
C VAL A 115 7.21 0.04 -11.47
N GLN A 116 6.96 -0.86 -10.51
CA GLN A 116 5.62 -1.09 -9.98
C GLN A 116 5.09 0.15 -9.23
N VAL A 117 5.94 0.76 -8.39
CA VAL A 117 5.60 2.01 -7.67
C VAL A 117 5.41 3.17 -8.66
N LEU A 118 6.31 3.34 -9.62
CA LEU A 118 6.20 4.38 -10.65
C LEU A 118 4.91 4.22 -11.49
N SER A 119 4.53 2.98 -11.81
CA SER A 119 3.26 2.69 -12.51
C SER A 119 2.05 3.14 -11.69
N TYR A 120 2.09 2.88 -10.39
CA TYR A 120 1.06 3.33 -9.46
C TYR A 120 0.98 4.86 -9.42
N LEU A 121 2.11 5.56 -9.26
CA LEU A 121 2.16 7.02 -9.21
C LEU A 121 1.68 7.66 -10.52
N LEU A 122 2.05 7.09 -11.68
CA LEU A 122 1.56 7.56 -12.96
C LEU A 122 0.04 7.42 -13.08
N ALA A 123 -0.51 6.28 -12.66
CA ALA A 123 -1.96 6.08 -12.66
C ALA A 123 -2.69 7.06 -11.74
N MET A 124 -2.09 7.42 -10.57
CA MET A 124 -2.64 8.44 -9.68
C MET A 124 -2.68 9.81 -10.34
N LYS A 125 -1.61 10.20 -11.02
CA LYS A 125 -1.56 11.44 -11.80
C LYS A 125 -2.61 11.46 -12.91
N GLU A 126 -2.73 10.39 -13.70
CA GLU A 126 -3.70 10.26 -14.78
C GLU A 126 -5.15 10.32 -14.28
N SER A 127 -5.40 9.87 -13.04
CA SER A 127 -6.72 9.99 -12.38
C SER A 127 -7.00 11.38 -11.79
N GLY A 128 -6.10 12.34 -11.95
CA GLY A 128 -6.27 13.73 -11.50
C GLY A 128 -5.80 14.01 -10.08
N GLN A 129 -5.18 13.08 -9.40
CA GLN A 129 -4.55 13.33 -8.10
C GLN A 129 -3.24 14.11 -8.31
N ARG A 130 -3.12 15.26 -7.66
CA ARG A 130 -2.01 16.22 -7.86
C ARG A 130 -1.20 16.50 -6.59
N LEU A 131 -1.15 15.59 -5.65
CA LEU A 131 -0.28 15.75 -4.49
C LEU A 131 1.10 15.16 -4.80
N PRO A 132 2.20 15.88 -4.52
CA PRO A 132 3.53 15.35 -4.69
C PRO A 132 3.73 14.11 -3.80
N SER A 133 4.26 13.06 -4.39
CA SER A 133 4.63 11.84 -3.67
C SER A 133 6.07 11.97 -3.18
N LEU A 134 6.34 11.50 -1.95
CA LEU A 134 7.68 11.52 -1.36
C LEU A 134 8.25 10.11 -1.33
N ILE A 135 9.42 9.94 -1.92
CA ILE A 135 10.27 8.74 -1.78
C ILE A 135 11.44 9.05 -0.86
N VAL A 136 11.59 8.24 0.19
CA VAL A 136 12.75 8.30 1.08
C VAL A 136 13.55 7.02 0.93
N CYS A 137 14.81 7.12 0.55
CA CYS A 137 15.66 5.97 0.25
C CYS A 137 17.10 6.20 0.70
N PRO A 138 18.00 5.19 0.64
CA PRO A 138 19.43 5.40 0.81
C PRO A 138 19.97 6.45 -0.20
N ALA A 139 20.91 7.29 0.22
CA ALA A 139 21.47 8.36 -0.61
C ALA A 139 21.98 7.86 -1.98
N SER A 140 22.58 6.68 -2.02
CA SER A 140 23.08 6.05 -3.25
C SER A 140 21.97 5.67 -4.26
N LEU A 141 20.71 5.67 -3.86
CA LEU A 141 19.58 5.30 -4.71
C LEU A 141 18.77 6.51 -5.20
N VAL A 142 19.05 7.72 -4.70
CA VAL A 142 18.26 8.92 -5.06
C VAL A 142 18.29 9.16 -6.57
N LEU A 143 19.46 9.17 -7.17
CA LEU A 143 19.61 9.37 -8.62
C LEU A 143 19.07 8.20 -9.44
N ASN A 144 19.21 6.96 -8.91
CA ASN A 144 18.63 5.79 -9.58
C ASN A 144 17.10 5.88 -9.70
N TRP A 145 16.40 6.40 -8.68
CA TRP A 145 14.97 6.65 -8.77
C TRP A 145 14.61 7.65 -9.87
N GLN A 146 15.40 8.72 -9.99
CA GLN A 146 15.21 9.73 -11.03
C GLN A 146 15.43 9.15 -12.43
N GLU A 147 16.49 8.36 -12.62
CA GLU A 147 16.78 7.68 -13.89
C GLU A 147 15.69 6.69 -14.28
N GLU A 148 15.21 5.87 -13.32
CA GLU A 148 14.11 4.94 -13.57
C GLU A 148 12.80 5.68 -13.87
N CYS A 149 12.53 6.80 -13.20
CA CYS A 149 11.39 7.65 -13.49
C CYS A 149 11.43 8.18 -14.93
N GLN A 150 12.56 8.75 -15.36
CA GLN A 150 12.73 9.23 -16.72
C GLN A 150 12.59 8.12 -17.77
N LYS A 151 13.08 6.92 -17.45
CA LYS A 151 13.05 5.76 -18.35
C LYS A 151 11.65 5.17 -18.51
N PHE A 152 10.92 4.98 -17.42
CA PHE A 152 9.66 4.23 -17.43
C PHE A 152 8.42 5.14 -17.42
N THR A 153 8.52 6.30 -16.79
CA THR A 153 7.40 7.23 -16.60
C THR A 153 7.82 8.68 -16.87
N PRO A 154 8.27 9.01 -18.11
CA PRO A 154 8.70 10.37 -18.44
C PRO A 154 7.59 11.42 -18.30
N GLN A 155 6.35 10.99 -18.12
CA GLN A 155 5.20 11.85 -17.84
C GLN A 155 5.19 12.40 -16.41
N LEU A 156 5.93 11.74 -15.47
CA LEU A 156 6.06 12.20 -14.09
C LEU A 156 7.20 13.20 -13.97
N SER A 157 6.94 14.36 -13.39
CA SER A 157 8.01 15.29 -12.99
C SER A 157 8.64 14.78 -11.68
N CYS A 158 9.91 14.38 -11.77
CA CYS A 158 10.65 13.83 -10.64
C CYS A 158 11.78 14.79 -10.24
N VAL A 159 11.79 15.20 -8.96
CA VAL A 159 12.84 16.03 -8.37
C VAL A 159 13.66 15.19 -7.39
N ALA A 160 14.93 14.97 -7.69
CA ALA A 160 15.90 14.35 -6.79
C ALA A 160 16.51 15.40 -5.88
N VAL A 161 16.39 15.21 -4.58
CA VAL A 161 16.93 16.12 -3.55
C VAL A 161 18.31 15.61 -3.13
N ASP A 162 19.33 16.20 -3.70
CA ASP A 162 20.73 15.89 -3.41
C ASP A 162 21.57 17.19 -3.25
N GLY A 163 22.87 17.04 -3.09
CA GLY A 163 23.81 18.17 -3.06
C GLY A 163 23.85 18.95 -1.72
N ASP A 164 24.41 20.14 -1.77
CA ASP A 164 24.58 21.03 -0.63
C ASP A 164 23.28 21.79 -0.25
N ALA A 165 23.32 22.53 0.86
CA ALA A 165 22.16 23.25 1.37
C ALA A 165 21.63 24.32 0.38
N THR A 166 22.51 24.96 -0.39
CA THR A 166 22.16 25.99 -1.36
C THR A 166 21.42 25.36 -2.53
N HIS A 167 21.95 24.27 -3.07
CA HIS A 167 21.33 23.53 -4.17
C HIS A 167 19.95 22.99 -3.77
N ARG A 168 19.83 22.42 -2.56
CA ARG A 168 18.54 21.94 -2.05
C ARG A 168 17.50 23.05 -1.87
N ALA A 169 17.92 24.26 -1.48
CA ALA A 169 17.00 25.39 -1.35
C ALA A 169 16.46 25.86 -2.73
N GLU A 170 17.23 25.69 -3.78
CA GLU A 170 16.77 25.94 -5.17
C GLU A 170 15.79 24.85 -5.62
N LEU A 171 16.11 23.59 -5.37
CA LEU A 171 15.23 22.45 -5.68
C LEU A 171 13.90 22.53 -4.93
N ALA A 172 13.91 23.06 -3.70
CA ALA A 172 12.68 23.20 -2.90
C ALA A 172 11.60 24.05 -3.58
N LYS A 173 11.98 24.97 -4.44
CA LYS A 173 11.03 25.78 -5.24
C LYS A 173 10.25 24.95 -6.26
N GLN A 174 10.77 23.80 -6.63
CA GLN A 174 10.18 22.91 -7.64
C GLN A 174 9.30 21.82 -7.01
N TRP A 175 9.39 21.61 -5.69
CA TRP A 175 8.68 20.48 -5.02
C TRP A 175 7.16 20.57 -5.11
N ALA A 176 6.63 21.77 -5.02
CA ALA A 176 5.18 21.99 -5.06
C ALA A 176 4.53 21.62 -6.41
N GLU A 177 5.34 21.67 -7.49
CA GLU A 177 4.90 21.36 -8.85
C GLU A 177 5.34 19.97 -9.31
N ALA A 178 6.17 19.28 -8.51
CA ALA A 178 6.65 17.95 -8.81
C ALA A 178 5.57 16.89 -8.52
N ASP A 179 5.51 15.85 -9.35
CA ASP A 179 4.68 14.66 -9.06
C ASP A 179 5.39 13.75 -8.06
N LEU A 180 6.73 13.75 -8.08
CA LEU A 180 7.56 12.88 -7.27
C LEU A 180 8.79 13.63 -6.75
N VAL A 181 8.99 13.62 -5.45
CA VAL A 181 10.19 14.10 -4.77
C VAL A 181 10.93 12.91 -4.16
N VAL A 182 12.21 12.78 -4.49
CA VAL A 182 13.06 11.70 -3.98
C VAL A 182 14.15 12.27 -3.09
N THR A 183 14.28 11.78 -1.87
CA THR A 183 15.27 12.25 -0.91
C THR A 183 15.90 11.08 -0.13
N SER A 184 16.99 11.37 0.60
CA SER A 184 17.63 10.36 1.42
C SER A 184 17.19 10.40 2.87
N TYR A 185 17.37 9.26 3.59
CA TYR A 185 17.14 9.17 5.04
C TYR A 185 17.91 10.22 5.82
N ASP A 186 19.15 10.54 5.39
CA ASP A 186 20.03 11.48 6.10
C ASP A 186 19.50 12.92 6.01
N LEU A 187 18.76 13.25 4.95
CA LEU A 187 18.18 14.58 4.76
C LEU A 187 16.82 14.76 5.45
N MET A 188 16.24 13.69 5.97
CA MET A 188 14.96 13.70 6.71
C MET A 188 15.14 13.83 8.22
N ARG A 189 16.38 13.84 8.69
CA ARG A 189 16.76 14.11 10.10
C ARG A 189 16.94 15.60 10.28
#